data_3a8d267123fc84f905084fbf5eb8a1be
#
_entry.id   3a8d267123fc84f905084fbf5eb8a1be
#
_cell.length_a   1.000
_cell.length_b   1.000
_cell.length_c   1.000
_cell.angle_alpha   90.00
_cell.angle_beta   90.00
_cell.angle_gamma   90.00
#
_symmetry.space_group_name_H-M   'P 1'
#
loop_
_entity.id
_entity.type
_entity.pdbx_description
1 polymer ?
#
loop_
_entity_poly.entity_id
_entity_poly.type
_entity_poly.pdbx_seq_one_letter_code
_entity_poly.pdbx_strand_id
1 'polypeptide(L)'
;MNELSKNLSRALEELKSANEKLKSDIEMERKIEKKRIAFFSAVSHELKTPITILKGHLSGMLQGVGEYRDRNYYLQRSLETTEKMEDMVKELLTVSRIENNKFITQKTDIAEQLRLQIADMAELIENKKLELQVEIPEHLYADVNPVMMDKVFSNLLLNAIRYTPEEKGNHIRVLLKPGTDTETVYCQIENTGVFIPEEALVHLFEAFYRVEQSRNSQTGGSGLGLYIVKMILDQHGASYRMGNTCDGVCFSFSL
;
A
#
# COMPACT_ATOMS: atom_id res chain seq x y z
N MET A 1 8.07 -60.28 10.09
CA MET A 1 8.64 -59.10 9.42
C MET A 1 9.79 -58.56 10.26
N ASN A 2 11.02 -58.57 9.71
CA ASN A 2 12.23 -58.34 10.51
C ASN A 2 12.30 -56.88 10.99
N GLU A 3 12.78 -56.62 12.18
CA GLU A 3 12.92 -55.28 12.80
C GLU A 3 13.68 -54.31 11.91
N LEU A 4 14.68 -54.84 11.16
CA LEU A 4 15.45 -54.14 10.15
C LEU A 4 14.58 -53.61 9.01
N SER A 5 13.58 -54.39 8.55
CA SER A 5 12.65 -53.97 7.45
C SER A 5 11.73 -52.87 7.93
N LYS A 6 11.29 -52.88 9.17
CA LYS A 6 10.45 -51.78 9.75
C LYS A 6 11.25 -50.48 9.89
N ASN A 7 12.48 -50.59 10.40
CA ASN A 7 13.36 -49.42 10.54
C ASN A 7 13.72 -48.79 9.19
N LEU A 8 13.96 -49.62 8.17
CA LEU A 8 14.25 -49.16 6.80
C LEU A 8 13.03 -48.46 6.19
N SER A 9 11.83 -49.05 6.32
CA SER A 9 10.59 -48.42 5.82
C SER A 9 10.32 -47.08 6.49
N ARG A 10 10.54 -46.98 7.81
CA ARG A 10 10.38 -45.73 8.54
C ARG A 10 11.38 -44.68 8.10
N ALA A 11 12.64 -45.04 7.94
CA ALA A 11 13.68 -44.12 7.44
C ALA A 11 13.40 -43.63 6.02
N LEU A 12 12.84 -44.49 5.14
CA LEU A 12 12.42 -44.11 3.80
C LEU A 12 11.25 -43.13 3.81
N GLU A 13 10.27 -43.32 4.68
CA GLU A 13 9.13 -42.40 4.84
C GLU A 13 9.59 -41.04 5.37
N GLU A 14 10.45 -41.02 6.39
CA GLU A 14 11.05 -39.81 6.94
C GLU A 14 11.86 -39.05 5.89
N LEU A 15 12.66 -39.74 5.09
CA LEU A 15 13.45 -39.15 4.00
C LEU A 15 12.55 -38.57 2.91
N LYS A 16 11.47 -39.29 2.54
CA LYS A 16 10.50 -38.81 1.53
C LYS A 16 9.82 -37.55 2.00
N SER A 17 9.32 -37.53 3.25
CA SER A 17 8.68 -36.37 3.85
C SER A 17 9.62 -35.16 3.93
N ALA A 18 10.87 -35.37 4.37
CA ALA A 18 11.89 -34.32 4.38
C ALA A 18 12.20 -33.78 2.98
N ASN A 19 12.26 -34.63 1.97
CA ASN A 19 12.50 -34.22 0.58
C ASN A 19 11.33 -33.43 -0.01
N GLU A 20 10.07 -33.83 0.29
CA GLU A 20 8.88 -33.08 -0.13
C GLU A 20 8.84 -31.69 0.54
N LYS A 21 9.17 -31.61 1.84
CA LYS A 21 9.27 -30.34 2.55
C LYS A 21 10.36 -29.46 1.94
N LEU A 22 11.56 -30.00 1.69
CA LEU A 22 12.66 -29.26 1.09
C LEU A 22 12.30 -28.71 -0.31
N LYS A 23 11.59 -29.50 -1.12
CA LYS A 23 11.10 -29.03 -2.44
C LYS A 23 10.14 -27.86 -2.29
N SER A 24 9.19 -27.94 -1.35
CA SER A 24 8.25 -26.86 -1.07
C SER A 24 8.96 -25.60 -0.61
N ASP A 25 9.97 -25.72 0.28
CA ASP A 25 10.77 -24.59 0.77
C ASP A 25 11.56 -23.92 -0.36
N ILE A 26 12.18 -24.72 -1.24
CA ILE A 26 12.89 -24.20 -2.44
C ILE A 26 11.93 -23.48 -3.40
N GLU A 27 10.72 -24.01 -3.62
CA GLU A 27 9.73 -23.36 -4.48
C GLU A 27 9.26 -22.04 -3.87
N MET A 28 9.08 -22.00 -2.55
CA MET A 28 8.72 -20.76 -1.84
C MET A 28 9.83 -19.72 -1.96
N GLU A 29 11.09 -20.12 -1.71
CA GLU A 29 12.24 -19.24 -1.81
C GLU A 29 12.39 -18.65 -3.23
N ARG A 30 12.20 -19.49 -4.26
CA ARG A 30 12.19 -19.03 -5.67
C ARG A 30 11.07 -18.03 -5.96
N LYS A 31 9.89 -18.20 -5.36
CA LYS A 31 8.79 -17.24 -5.51
C LYS A 31 9.12 -15.91 -4.86
N ILE A 32 9.72 -15.93 -3.66
CA ILE A 32 10.16 -14.72 -2.94
C ILE A 32 11.22 -13.99 -3.77
N GLU A 33 12.23 -14.69 -4.27
CA GLU A 33 13.31 -14.09 -5.07
C GLU A 33 12.77 -13.48 -6.38
N LYS A 34 11.85 -14.16 -7.07
CA LYS A 34 11.21 -13.59 -8.26
C LYS A 34 10.45 -12.30 -7.96
N LYS A 35 9.70 -12.25 -6.83
CA LYS A 35 8.99 -11.03 -6.41
C LYS A 35 9.98 -9.91 -6.11
N ARG A 36 11.09 -10.22 -5.45
CA ARG A 36 12.14 -9.25 -5.13
C ARG A 36 12.80 -8.67 -6.39
N ILE A 37 13.15 -9.51 -7.36
CA ILE A 37 13.70 -9.05 -8.65
C ILE A 37 12.68 -8.17 -9.38
N ALA A 38 11.42 -8.56 -9.45
CA ALA A 38 10.36 -7.78 -10.07
C ALA A 38 10.18 -6.41 -9.39
N PHE A 39 10.22 -6.38 -8.05
CA PHE A 39 10.16 -5.14 -7.27
C PHE A 39 11.33 -4.20 -7.61
N PHE A 40 12.59 -4.66 -7.57
CA PHE A 40 13.74 -3.82 -7.90
C PHE A 40 13.75 -3.36 -9.37
N SER A 41 13.25 -4.18 -10.28
CA SER A 41 13.07 -3.78 -11.68
C SER A 41 12.06 -2.64 -11.80
N ALA A 42 10.93 -2.75 -11.12
CA ALA A 42 9.90 -1.70 -11.09
C ALA A 42 10.41 -0.41 -10.44
N VAL A 43 11.12 -0.49 -9.30
CA VAL A 43 11.80 0.66 -8.67
C VAL A 43 12.72 1.37 -9.65
N SER A 44 13.56 0.61 -10.35
CA SER A 44 14.53 1.17 -11.32
C SER A 44 13.83 1.89 -12.45
N HIS A 45 12.70 1.34 -12.94
CA HIS A 45 11.90 1.95 -13.99
C HIS A 45 11.24 3.25 -13.53
N GLU A 46 10.61 3.23 -12.36
CA GLU A 46 9.89 4.38 -11.79
C GLU A 46 10.82 5.53 -11.38
N LEU A 47 12.06 5.24 -10.96
CA LEU A 47 13.07 6.26 -10.70
C LEU A 47 13.69 6.84 -11.98
N LYS A 48 13.83 6.03 -13.04
CA LYS A 48 14.42 6.48 -14.31
C LYS A 48 13.59 7.57 -14.98
N THR A 49 12.28 7.48 -14.92
CA THR A 49 11.35 8.43 -15.57
C THR A 49 11.52 9.86 -15.04
N PRO A 50 11.38 10.14 -13.72
CA PRO A 50 11.57 11.49 -13.19
C PRO A 50 13.00 12.02 -13.38
N ILE A 51 14.03 11.16 -13.27
CA ILE A 51 15.42 11.55 -13.56
C ILE A 51 15.56 12.02 -15.00
N THR A 52 14.93 11.33 -15.95
CA THR A 52 14.95 11.71 -17.38
C THR A 52 14.25 13.03 -17.60
N ILE A 53 13.09 13.27 -16.93
CA ILE A 53 12.36 14.54 -16.99
C ILE A 53 13.22 15.68 -16.45
N LEU A 54 13.82 15.52 -15.26
CA LEU A 54 14.72 16.52 -14.66
C LEU A 54 15.90 16.85 -15.57
N LYS A 55 16.54 15.83 -16.13
CA LYS A 55 17.64 16.01 -17.09
C LYS A 55 17.17 16.79 -18.33
N GLY A 56 15.96 16.52 -18.84
CA GLY A 56 15.35 17.24 -19.95
C GLY A 56 15.13 18.71 -19.62
N HIS A 57 14.51 19.02 -18.47
CA HIS A 57 14.27 20.38 -18.01
C HIS A 57 15.58 21.17 -17.88
N LEU A 58 16.56 20.60 -17.15
CA LEU A 58 17.86 21.25 -16.93
C LEU A 58 18.62 21.47 -18.27
N SER A 59 18.67 20.49 -19.15
CA SER A 59 19.35 20.61 -20.44
C SER A 59 18.66 21.63 -21.35
N GLY A 60 17.32 21.63 -21.40
CA GLY A 60 16.54 22.60 -22.16
C GLY A 60 16.73 24.03 -21.67
N MET A 61 16.72 24.24 -20.34
CA MET A 61 16.98 25.56 -19.74
C MET A 61 18.42 26.07 -19.98
N LEU A 62 19.41 25.16 -19.95
CA LEU A 62 20.81 25.52 -20.24
C LEU A 62 20.98 25.96 -21.69
N GLN A 63 20.33 25.31 -22.63
CA GLN A 63 20.40 25.62 -24.06
C GLN A 63 19.49 26.79 -24.45
N GLY A 64 18.52 27.15 -23.63
CA GLY A 64 17.58 28.23 -23.88
C GLY A 64 16.69 28.01 -25.12
N VAL A 65 16.38 26.74 -25.44
CA VAL A 65 15.61 26.37 -26.65
C VAL A 65 14.13 26.28 -26.36
N GLY A 66 13.30 26.73 -27.30
CA GLY A 66 11.85 26.57 -27.28
C GLY A 66 11.18 27.09 -26.02
N GLU A 67 10.30 26.29 -25.44
CA GLU A 67 9.52 26.58 -24.22
C GLU A 67 10.40 26.64 -22.96
N TYR A 68 11.58 26.02 -22.95
CA TYR A 68 12.52 26.01 -21.83
C TYR A 68 13.15 27.38 -21.52
N ARG A 69 12.83 28.41 -22.31
CA ARG A 69 13.20 29.82 -22.04
C ARG A 69 12.51 30.36 -20.79
N ASP A 70 11.31 29.87 -20.47
CA ASP A 70 10.68 30.16 -19.18
C ASP A 70 11.33 29.31 -18.08
N ARG A 71 12.48 29.79 -17.59
CA ARG A 71 13.27 29.11 -16.57
C ARG A 71 12.50 28.97 -15.26
N ASN A 72 11.68 29.95 -14.87
CA ASN A 72 10.96 29.90 -13.61
C ASN A 72 9.92 28.76 -13.63
N TYR A 73 9.18 28.63 -14.72
CA TYR A 73 8.23 27.53 -14.88
C TYR A 73 8.93 26.16 -14.80
N TYR A 74 10.03 25.96 -15.52
CA TYR A 74 10.73 24.67 -15.53
C TYR A 74 11.52 24.38 -14.25
N LEU A 75 11.99 25.41 -13.52
CA LEU A 75 12.56 25.24 -12.19
C LEU A 75 11.50 24.74 -11.20
N GLN A 76 10.29 25.32 -11.24
CA GLN A 76 9.19 24.87 -10.39
C GLN A 76 8.76 23.44 -10.71
N ARG A 77 8.64 23.09 -11.99
CA ARG A 77 8.36 21.71 -12.43
C ARG A 77 9.46 20.73 -12.02
N SER A 78 10.70 21.17 -12.01
CA SER A 78 11.83 20.35 -11.56
C SER A 78 11.78 20.13 -10.05
N LEU A 79 11.42 21.15 -9.28
CA LEU A 79 11.21 21.05 -7.83
C LEU A 79 10.09 20.04 -7.51
N GLU A 80 8.92 20.19 -8.12
CA GLU A 80 7.79 19.24 -7.97
C GLU A 80 8.19 17.80 -8.30
N THR A 81 9.04 17.63 -9.33
CA THR A 81 9.53 16.29 -9.71
C THR A 81 10.49 15.73 -8.66
N THR A 82 11.33 16.59 -8.07
CA THR A 82 12.26 16.19 -7.00
C THR A 82 11.51 15.82 -5.71
N GLU A 83 10.47 16.57 -5.34
CA GLU A 83 9.61 16.26 -4.19
C GLU A 83 8.92 14.90 -4.35
N LYS A 84 8.39 14.59 -5.55
CA LYS A 84 7.82 13.27 -5.86
C LYS A 84 8.86 12.14 -5.73
N MET A 85 10.11 12.38 -6.15
CA MET A 85 11.19 11.41 -5.96
C MET A 85 11.55 11.22 -4.49
N GLU A 86 11.58 12.30 -3.70
CA GLU A 86 11.82 12.22 -2.26
C GLU A 86 10.75 11.37 -1.56
N ASP A 87 9.48 11.57 -1.90
CA ASP A 87 8.38 10.78 -1.33
C ASP A 87 8.49 9.30 -1.72
N MET A 88 8.83 9.01 -2.98
CA MET A 88 9.10 7.64 -3.42
C MET A 88 10.24 6.98 -2.64
N VAL A 89 11.33 7.70 -2.39
CA VAL A 89 12.45 7.20 -1.57
C VAL A 89 12.01 6.93 -0.13
N LYS A 90 11.21 7.81 0.49
CA LYS A 90 10.63 7.58 1.83
C LYS A 90 9.76 6.32 1.89
N GLU A 91 8.95 6.08 0.86
CA GLU A 91 8.13 4.87 0.77
C GLU A 91 9.00 3.61 0.58
N LEU A 92 10.04 3.65 -0.26
CA LEU A 92 10.99 2.55 -0.43
C LEU A 92 11.74 2.21 0.87
N LEU A 93 12.13 3.23 1.64
CA LEU A 93 12.73 3.04 2.96
C LEU A 93 11.72 2.41 3.95
N THR A 94 10.45 2.75 3.82
CA THR A 94 9.38 2.12 4.62
C THR A 94 9.25 0.64 4.28
N VAL A 95 9.21 0.27 2.99
CA VAL A 95 9.22 -1.12 2.53
C VAL A 95 10.42 -1.89 3.09
N SER A 96 11.63 -1.32 2.98
CA SER A 96 12.85 -1.93 3.51
C SER A 96 12.80 -2.14 5.03
N ARG A 97 12.20 -1.20 5.77
CA ARG A 97 12.04 -1.32 7.24
C ARG A 97 11.04 -2.41 7.62
N ILE A 98 9.94 -2.54 6.88
CA ILE A 98 8.94 -3.59 7.09
C ILE A 98 9.58 -4.97 6.90
N GLU A 99 10.43 -5.15 5.88
CA GLU A 99 11.09 -6.43 5.60
C GLU A 99 12.16 -6.81 6.65
N ASN A 100 12.88 -5.84 7.20
CA ASN A 100 14.11 -6.09 7.97
C ASN A 100 13.95 -5.91 9.50
N ASN A 101 12.89 -5.27 9.98
CA ASN A 101 12.74 -4.99 11.40
C ASN A 101 11.96 -6.11 12.13
N LYS A 102 12.30 -6.31 13.41
CA LYS A 102 11.48 -7.12 14.30
C LYS A 102 10.09 -6.50 14.41
N PHE A 103 9.11 -7.27 14.02
CA PHE A 103 7.72 -6.88 14.13
C PHE A 103 7.28 -7.03 15.58
N ILE A 104 7.11 -5.90 16.27
CA ILE A 104 6.70 -5.87 17.68
C ILE A 104 5.31 -5.25 17.73
N THR A 105 4.36 -5.98 18.27
CA THR A 105 3.01 -5.49 18.55
C THR A 105 2.88 -5.06 20.00
N GLN A 106 1.95 -4.16 20.25
CA GLN A 106 1.55 -3.74 21.60
C GLN A 106 0.06 -3.42 21.59
N LYS A 107 -0.58 -3.51 22.75
CA LYS A 107 -1.98 -3.13 22.91
C LYS A 107 -2.14 -1.64 22.65
N THR A 108 -2.80 -1.29 21.55
CA THR A 108 -2.95 0.09 21.04
C THR A 108 -4.42 0.42 20.89
N ASP A 109 -4.82 1.62 21.27
CA ASP A 109 -6.16 2.17 20.97
C ASP A 109 -6.19 2.64 19.50
N ILE A 110 -6.62 1.76 18.62
CA ILE A 110 -6.68 2.04 17.17
C ILE A 110 -7.82 2.99 16.81
N ALA A 111 -8.84 3.16 17.68
CA ALA A 111 -9.89 4.15 17.48
C ALA A 111 -9.34 5.57 17.65
N GLU A 112 -8.56 5.80 18.69
CA GLU A 112 -7.82 7.06 18.89
C GLU A 112 -6.86 7.33 17.73
N GLN A 113 -6.06 6.33 17.35
CA GLN A 113 -5.08 6.44 16.28
C GLN A 113 -5.72 6.81 14.94
N LEU A 114 -6.86 6.17 14.58
CA LEU A 114 -7.58 6.48 13.35
C LEU A 114 -8.19 7.89 13.39
N ARG A 115 -8.72 8.34 14.54
CA ARG A 115 -9.22 9.72 14.69
C ARG A 115 -8.12 10.76 14.50
N LEU A 116 -6.93 10.53 15.04
CA LEU A 116 -5.78 11.42 14.85
C LEU A 116 -5.39 11.50 13.37
N GLN A 117 -5.33 10.37 12.65
CA GLN A 117 -5.03 10.36 11.22
C GLN A 117 -6.10 11.09 10.39
N ILE A 118 -7.38 10.99 10.75
CA ILE A 118 -8.46 11.76 10.12
C ILE A 118 -8.30 13.26 10.38
N ALA A 119 -7.97 13.65 11.61
CA ALA A 119 -7.75 15.05 11.97
C ALA A 119 -6.57 15.67 11.21
N ASP A 120 -5.46 14.92 11.04
CA ASP A 120 -4.30 15.36 10.26
C ASP A 120 -4.64 15.61 8.77
N MET A 121 -5.70 14.98 8.26
CA MET A 121 -6.14 15.12 6.87
C MET A 121 -7.34 16.05 6.67
N ALA A 122 -7.82 16.68 7.73
CA ALA A 122 -9.02 17.52 7.69
C ALA A 122 -8.91 18.65 6.65
N GLU A 123 -7.78 19.32 6.57
CA GLU A 123 -7.53 20.38 5.58
C GLU A 123 -7.61 19.88 4.13
N LEU A 124 -7.09 18.68 3.85
CA LEU A 124 -7.16 18.07 2.51
C LEU A 124 -8.60 17.73 2.12
N ILE A 125 -9.38 17.23 3.07
CA ILE A 125 -10.79 16.89 2.89
C ILE A 125 -11.61 18.16 2.63
N GLU A 126 -11.38 19.21 3.43
CA GLU A 126 -12.05 20.51 3.29
C GLU A 126 -11.70 21.19 1.95
N ASN A 127 -10.42 21.23 1.58
CA ASN A 127 -9.96 21.81 0.32
C ASN A 127 -10.59 21.11 -0.90
N LYS A 128 -10.83 19.81 -0.82
CA LYS A 128 -11.54 19.03 -1.84
C LYS A 128 -13.08 19.08 -1.72
N LYS A 129 -13.61 19.74 -0.67
CA LYS A 129 -15.06 19.84 -0.38
C LYS A 129 -15.75 18.47 -0.30
N LEU A 130 -15.06 17.47 0.22
CA LEU A 130 -15.60 16.13 0.38
C LEU A 130 -16.39 16.02 1.67
N GLU A 131 -17.50 15.29 1.62
CA GLU A 131 -18.24 14.90 2.82
C GLU A 131 -17.54 13.71 3.47
N LEU A 132 -17.34 13.76 4.78
CA LEU A 132 -16.75 12.68 5.57
C LEU A 132 -17.77 12.13 6.57
N GLN A 133 -18.05 10.83 6.47
CA GLN A 133 -18.92 10.09 7.37
C GLN A 133 -18.06 9.16 8.22
N VAL A 134 -18.11 9.32 9.56
CA VAL A 134 -17.23 8.61 10.49
C VAL A 134 -18.05 7.87 11.53
N GLU A 135 -17.83 6.56 11.62
CA GLU A 135 -18.39 5.69 12.64
C GLU A 135 -17.22 4.98 13.37
N ILE A 136 -16.74 5.58 14.44
CA ILE A 136 -15.59 5.08 15.22
C ILE A 136 -16.00 5.06 16.70
N PRO A 137 -15.86 3.94 17.44
CA PRO A 137 -16.15 3.87 18.87
C PRO A 137 -15.19 4.76 19.67
N GLU A 138 -15.54 5.08 20.91
CA GLU A 138 -14.72 5.92 21.80
C GLU A 138 -13.34 5.30 22.00
N HIS A 139 -13.30 4.00 22.28
CA HIS A 139 -12.06 3.22 22.41
C HIS A 139 -12.22 1.86 21.73
N LEU A 140 -11.18 1.40 21.06
CA LEU A 140 -11.08 0.06 20.50
C LEU A 140 -9.62 -0.38 20.45
N TYR A 141 -9.29 -1.42 21.22
CA TYR A 141 -7.92 -1.88 21.39
C TYR A 141 -7.63 -3.09 20.51
N ALA A 142 -6.42 -3.11 19.92
CA ALA A 142 -5.88 -4.26 19.22
C ALA A 142 -4.37 -4.39 19.50
N ASP A 143 -3.85 -5.62 19.37
CA ASP A 143 -2.41 -5.88 19.45
C ASP A 143 -1.75 -5.64 18.11
N VAL A 144 -1.26 -4.42 17.91
CA VAL A 144 -0.69 -3.97 16.63
C VAL A 144 0.65 -3.25 16.84
N ASN A 145 1.41 -3.12 15.76
CA ASN A 145 2.52 -2.18 15.69
C ASN A 145 1.96 -0.77 15.38
N PRO A 146 1.98 0.19 16.33
CA PRO A 146 1.30 1.46 16.16
C PRO A 146 1.87 2.29 15.00
N VAL A 147 3.20 2.30 14.83
CA VAL A 147 3.85 3.06 13.75
C VAL A 147 3.48 2.51 12.37
N MET A 148 3.36 1.18 12.26
CA MET A 148 2.95 0.55 11.01
C MET A 148 1.45 0.75 10.75
N MET A 149 0.61 0.71 11.80
CA MET A 149 -0.83 0.93 11.65
C MET A 149 -1.14 2.39 11.24
N ASP A 150 -0.38 3.38 11.72
CA ASP A 150 -0.45 4.77 11.22
C ASP A 150 -0.23 4.83 9.71
N LYS A 151 0.72 4.03 9.18
CA LYS A 151 0.97 3.95 7.74
C LYS A 151 -0.20 3.30 6.98
N VAL A 152 -0.86 2.30 7.57
CA VAL A 152 -2.07 1.71 6.97
C VAL A 152 -3.16 2.76 6.86
N PHE A 153 -3.51 3.42 7.97
CA PHE A 153 -4.57 4.42 7.98
C PHE A 153 -4.26 5.61 7.05
N SER A 154 -3.05 6.16 7.13
CA SER A 154 -2.67 7.29 6.27
C SER A 154 -2.71 6.95 4.79
N ASN A 155 -2.22 5.77 4.37
CA ASN A 155 -2.28 5.36 2.96
C ASN A 155 -3.71 5.15 2.47
N LEU A 156 -4.57 4.52 3.27
CA LEU A 156 -5.96 4.27 2.90
C LEU A 156 -6.77 5.56 2.83
N LEU A 157 -6.63 6.46 3.82
CA LEU A 157 -7.31 7.75 3.83
C LEU A 157 -6.83 8.64 2.68
N LEU A 158 -5.52 8.74 2.45
CA LEU A 158 -4.97 9.50 1.32
C LEU A 158 -5.46 8.96 -0.03
N ASN A 159 -5.56 7.64 -0.17
CA ASN A 159 -6.14 7.03 -1.38
C ASN A 159 -7.61 7.42 -1.52
N ALA A 160 -8.41 7.31 -0.47
CA ALA A 160 -9.82 7.70 -0.50
C ALA A 160 -9.98 9.18 -0.88
N ILE A 161 -9.23 10.09 -0.24
CA ILE A 161 -9.25 11.52 -0.55
C ILE A 161 -8.83 11.77 -2.00
N ARG A 162 -7.75 11.14 -2.45
CA ARG A 162 -7.19 11.35 -3.79
C ARG A 162 -8.15 10.95 -4.89
N TYR A 163 -8.77 9.79 -4.77
CA TYR A 163 -9.58 9.19 -5.83
C TYR A 163 -11.07 9.54 -5.77
N THR A 164 -11.56 10.14 -4.69
CA THR A 164 -12.93 10.68 -4.66
C THR A 164 -12.99 11.92 -5.56
N PRO A 165 -13.85 11.96 -6.59
CA PRO A 165 -14.03 13.15 -7.43
C PRO A 165 -14.63 14.33 -6.64
N GLU A 166 -14.25 15.57 -7.02
CA GLU A 166 -14.78 16.81 -6.44
C GLU A 166 -16.19 17.12 -6.95
N GLU A 167 -17.10 16.16 -6.88
CA GLU A 167 -18.48 16.29 -7.32
C GLU A 167 -19.42 16.27 -6.12
N LYS A 168 -20.50 17.05 -6.22
CA LYS A 168 -21.51 17.13 -5.15
C LYS A 168 -22.16 15.78 -4.89
N GLY A 169 -22.14 15.34 -3.63
CA GLY A 169 -22.70 14.05 -3.19
C GLY A 169 -21.68 12.95 -3.02
N ASN A 170 -20.45 13.14 -3.53
CA ASN A 170 -19.37 12.19 -3.24
C ASN A 170 -18.86 12.36 -1.81
N HIS A 171 -18.61 11.22 -1.17
CA HIS A 171 -18.20 11.18 0.23
C HIS A 171 -17.19 10.08 0.49
N ILE A 172 -16.53 10.20 1.63
CA ILE A 172 -15.68 9.16 2.21
C ILE A 172 -16.38 8.66 3.47
N ARG A 173 -16.52 7.33 3.60
CA ARG A 173 -17.04 6.68 4.80
C ARG A 173 -15.93 5.91 5.49
N VAL A 174 -15.77 6.13 6.80
CA VAL A 174 -14.84 5.43 7.67
C VAL A 174 -15.62 4.74 8.77
N LEU A 175 -15.53 3.42 8.81
CA LEU A 175 -16.15 2.58 9.82
C LEU A 175 -15.08 1.79 10.56
N LEU A 176 -15.07 1.88 11.88
CA LEU A 176 -14.29 1.04 12.78
C LEU A 176 -15.22 0.43 13.82
N LYS A 177 -15.16 -0.87 14.01
CA LYS A 177 -16.01 -1.57 14.98
C LYS A 177 -15.36 -2.86 15.48
N PRO A 178 -15.81 -3.41 16.64
CA PRO A 178 -15.47 -4.77 17.02
C PRO A 178 -15.88 -5.75 15.92
N GLY A 179 -15.06 -6.76 15.68
CA GLY A 179 -15.37 -7.83 14.73
C GLY A 179 -16.46 -8.78 15.25
N THR A 180 -16.64 -9.88 14.54
CA THR A 180 -17.64 -10.90 14.95
C THR A 180 -17.25 -11.63 16.21
N ASP A 181 -15.95 -11.74 16.48
CA ASP A 181 -15.39 -12.27 17.73
C ASP A 181 -14.89 -11.10 18.58
N THR A 182 -15.02 -11.22 19.90
CA THR A 182 -14.71 -10.14 20.86
C THR A 182 -13.25 -9.69 20.85
N GLU A 183 -12.36 -10.45 20.19
CA GLU A 183 -10.92 -10.16 20.10
C GLU A 183 -10.52 -9.57 18.74
N THR A 184 -11.43 -9.54 17.77
CA THR A 184 -11.14 -9.02 16.42
C THR A 184 -11.63 -7.59 16.24
N VAL A 185 -10.98 -6.88 15.31
CA VAL A 185 -11.33 -5.51 14.92
C VAL A 185 -11.62 -5.48 13.44
N TYR A 186 -12.69 -4.83 13.05
CA TYR A 186 -13.05 -4.60 11.65
C TYR A 186 -12.95 -3.11 11.32
N CYS A 187 -12.20 -2.81 10.26
CA CYS A 187 -12.07 -1.47 9.71
C CYS A 187 -12.49 -1.45 8.24
N GLN A 188 -13.21 -0.40 7.84
CA GLN A 188 -13.62 -0.16 6.46
C GLN A 188 -13.42 1.30 6.11
N ILE A 189 -12.84 1.56 4.95
CA ILE A 189 -12.72 2.88 4.34
C ILE A 189 -13.28 2.77 2.93
N GLU A 190 -14.31 3.56 2.66
CA GLU A 190 -15.03 3.59 1.39
C GLU A 190 -15.00 4.99 0.80
N ASN A 191 -14.86 5.09 -0.49
CA ASN A 191 -14.97 6.35 -1.22
C ASN A 191 -15.87 6.18 -2.45
N THR A 192 -16.69 7.19 -2.73
CA THR A 192 -17.70 7.15 -3.79
C THR A 192 -17.25 7.85 -5.07
N GLY A 193 -18.03 7.68 -6.15
CA GLY A 193 -17.82 8.36 -7.42
C GLY A 193 -16.73 7.76 -8.32
N VAL A 194 -16.16 6.62 -7.93
CA VAL A 194 -15.12 5.94 -8.72
C VAL A 194 -15.31 4.43 -8.68
N PHE A 195 -14.94 3.75 -9.79
CA PHE A 195 -14.97 2.30 -9.88
C PHE A 195 -13.64 1.77 -10.42
N ILE A 196 -13.25 0.60 -9.95
CA ILE A 196 -12.05 -0.10 -10.39
C ILE A 196 -12.46 -1.19 -11.39
N PRO A 197 -11.85 -1.25 -12.59
CA PRO A 197 -12.07 -2.36 -13.52
C PRO A 197 -11.78 -3.71 -12.85
N GLU A 198 -12.60 -4.72 -13.11
CA GLU A 198 -12.46 -6.03 -12.44
C GLU A 198 -11.08 -6.66 -12.67
N GLU A 199 -10.55 -6.53 -13.89
CA GLU A 199 -9.20 -6.99 -14.23
C GLU A 199 -8.09 -6.28 -13.43
N ALA A 200 -8.33 -5.06 -12.95
CA ALA A 200 -7.37 -4.30 -12.16
C ALA A 200 -7.36 -4.70 -10.67
N LEU A 201 -8.48 -5.23 -10.15
CA LEU A 201 -8.61 -5.56 -8.72
C LEU A 201 -7.54 -6.53 -8.21
N VAL A 202 -7.14 -7.50 -9.04
CA VAL A 202 -6.15 -8.53 -8.66
C VAL A 202 -4.73 -7.97 -8.58
N HIS A 203 -4.47 -6.82 -9.22
CA HIS A 203 -3.16 -6.19 -9.31
C HIS A 203 -2.96 -5.01 -8.35
N LEU A 204 -4.03 -4.54 -7.67
CA LEU A 204 -4.00 -3.31 -6.84
C LEU A 204 -2.93 -3.32 -5.74
N PHE A 205 -2.57 -4.50 -5.27
CA PHE A 205 -1.58 -4.71 -4.23
C PHE A 205 -0.17 -5.01 -4.77
N GLU A 206 0.04 -4.94 -6.07
CA GLU A 206 1.37 -5.04 -6.66
C GLU A 206 2.09 -3.68 -6.55
N ALA A 207 3.40 -3.74 -6.33
CA ALA A 207 4.20 -2.53 -6.21
C ALA A 207 4.18 -1.73 -7.53
N PHE A 208 3.97 -0.41 -7.41
CA PHE A 208 3.88 0.54 -8.54
C PHE A 208 2.70 0.34 -9.49
N TYR A 209 1.79 -0.58 -9.18
CA TYR A 209 0.61 -0.76 -10.01
C TYR A 209 -0.35 0.43 -9.87
N ARG A 210 -0.88 0.89 -11.00
CA ARG A 210 -1.87 1.97 -11.10
C ARG A 210 -2.86 1.67 -12.20
N VAL A 211 -4.15 1.92 -11.95
CA VAL A 211 -5.19 1.82 -12.97
C VAL A 211 -4.94 2.89 -14.03
N GLU A 212 -5.02 2.56 -15.33
CA GLU A 212 -4.60 3.46 -16.43
C GLU A 212 -5.27 4.84 -16.42
N GLN A 213 -6.54 4.93 -16.03
CA GLN A 213 -7.27 6.19 -15.91
C GLN A 213 -6.69 7.15 -14.86
N SER A 214 -5.89 6.66 -13.93
CA SER A 214 -5.22 7.45 -12.89
C SER A 214 -3.79 7.89 -13.27
N ARG A 215 -3.30 7.53 -14.46
CA ARG A 215 -1.96 7.94 -14.97
C ARG A 215 -1.83 9.42 -15.29
N ASN A 216 -2.92 10.18 -15.30
CA ASN A 216 -2.82 11.64 -15.34
C ASN A 216 -1.94 12.12 -14.20
N SER A 217 -0.85 12.77 -14.52
CA SER A 217 0.20 13.28 -13.62
C SER A 217 -0.31 14.20 -12.51
N GLN A 218 -1.55 14.66 -12.58
CA GLN A 218 -2.19 15.52 -11.59
C GLN A 218 -2.69 14.75 -10.35
N THR A 219 -3.02 13.47 -10.45
CA THR A 219 -3.50 12.66 -9.30
C THR A 219 -2.39 12.03 -8.46
N GLY A 220 -1.14 12.31 -8.76
CA GLY A 220 0.10 12.01 -8.08
C GLY A 220 0.09 10.86 -7.04
N GLY A 221 0.77 9.77 -7.29
CA GLY A 221 0.99 8.67 -6.34
C GLY A 221 2.04 7.74 -6.88
N SER A 222 2.90 7.21 -6.01
CA SER A 222 3.98 6.28 -6.35
C SER A 222 3.49 4.92 -6.82
N GLY A 223 2.26 4.51 -6.41
CA GLY A 223 1.78 3.14 -6.56
C GLY A 223 2.33 2.18 -5.50
N LEU A 224 3.00 2.69 -4.47
CA LEU A 224 3.50 1.89 -3.34
C LEU A 224 2.53 1.86 -2.15
N GLY A 225 1.59 2.78 -2.04
CA GLY A 225 0.72 2.92 -0.86
C GLY A 225 -0.05 1.64 -0.52
N LEU A 226 -0.78 1.04 -1.47
CA LEU A 226 -1.51 -0.22 -1.24
C LEU A 226 -0.57 -1.43 -1.08
N TYR A 227 0.59 -1.43 -1.71
CA TYR A 227 1.62 -2.44 -1.49
C TYR A 227 2.14 -2.40 -0.05
N ILE A 228 2.40 -1.19 0.50
CA ILE A 228 2.80 -0.99 1.90
C ILE A 228 1.69 -1.47 2.85
N VAL A 229 0.43 -1.09 2.58
CA VAL A 229 -0.74 -1.55 3.35
C VAL A 229 -0.79 -3.08 3.38
N LYS A 230 -0.66 -3.73 2.22
CA LYS A 230 -0.61 -5.19 2.13
C LYS A 230 0.50 -5.77 3.00
N MET A 231 1.73 -5.29 2.87
CA MET A 231 2.88 -5.81 3.63
C MET A 231 2.66 -5.71 5.14
N ILE A 232 2.11 -4.59 5.61
CA ILE A 232 1.85 -4.37 7.02
C ILE A 232 0.74 -5.30 7.52
N LEU A 233 -0.37 -5.40 6.79
CA LEU A 233 -1.49 -6.26 7.15
C LEU A 233 -1.11 -7.75 7.11
N ASP A 234 -0.32 -8.18 6.13
CA ASP A 234 0.23 -9.55 6.06
C ASP A 234 1.08 -9.87 7.32
N GLN A 235 1.90 -8.92 7.81
CA GLN A 235 2.69 -9.10 9.04
C GLN A 235 1.83 -9.17 10.32
N HIS A 236 0.68 -8.49 10.32
CA HIS A 236 -0.29 -8.58 11.43
C HIS A 236 -1.16 -9.85 11.35
N GLY A 237 -1.05 -10.65 10.29
CA GLY A 237 -1.94 -11.78 10.06
C GLY A 237 -3.37 -11.37 9.73
N ALA A 238 -3.57 -10.12 9.35
CA ALA A 238 -4.89 -9.56 9.06
C ALA A 238 -5.47 -10.08 7.74
N SER A 239 -6.78 -10.24 7.70
CA SER A 239 -7.50 -10.44 6.45
C SER A 239 -7.91 -9.08 5.87
N TYR A 240 -7.79 -8.92 4.56
CA TYR A 240 -8.16 -7.67 3.89
C TYR A 240 -8.69 -7.92 2.48
N ARG A 241 -9.50 -6.98 1.99
CA ARG A 241 -9.99 -6.97 0.62
C ARG A 241 -10.26 -5.54 0.14
N MET A 242 -10.20 -5.37 -1.17
CA MET A 242 -10.64 -4.17 -1.86
C MET A 242 -11.60 -4.56 -2.99
N GLY A 243 -12.65 -3.79 -3.21
CA GLY A 243 -13.62 -4.06 -4.26
C GLY A 243 -14.58 -2.90 -4.48
N ASN A 244 -15.33 -2.99 -5.57
CA ASN A 244 -16.37 -2.02 -5.87
C ASN A 244 -17.61 -2.24 -4.97
N THR A 245 -18.27 -1.14 -4.62
CA THR A 245 -19.60 -1.10 -4.00
C THR A 245 -20.64 -0.63 -5.02
N CYS A 246 -21.87 -0.32 -4.60
CA CYS A 246 -22.90 0.19 -5.52
C CYS A 246 -22.57 1.57 -6.09
N ASP A 247 -21.80 2.38 -5.35
CA ASP A 247 -21.53 3.78 -5.65
C ASP A 247 -20.05 4.18 -5.58
N GLY A 248 -19.17 3.23 -5.32
CA GLY A 248 -17.74 3.52 -5.19
C GLY A 248 -16.84 2.32 -4.98
N VAL A 249 -15.79 2.53 -4.19
CA VAL A 249 -14.76 1.54 -3.86
C VAL A 249 -14.60 1.45 -2.35
N CYS A 250 -14.51 0.24 -1.86
CA CYS A 250 -14.34 -0.07 -0.44
C CYS A 250 -13.10 -0.91 -0.21
N PHE A 251 -12.25 -0.47 0.73
CA PHE A 251 -11.21 -1.27 1.34
C PHE A 251 -11.65 -1.68 2.75
N SER A 252 -11.51 -2.95 3.10
CA SER A 252 -11.79 -3.43 4.45
C SER A 252 -10.73 -4.40 4.93
N PHE A 253 -10.49 -4.44 6.24
CA PHE A 253 -9.61 -5.40 6.89
C PHE A 253 -10.10 -5.79 8.28
N SER A 254 -9.64 -6.95 8.74
CA SER A 254 -9.85 -7.43 10.12
C SER A 254 -8.53 -7.84 10.73
N LEU A 255 -8.29 -7.37 11.94
CA LEU A 255 -7.14 -7.70 12.80
C LEU A 255 -7.52 -8.75 13.82
#